data_f87f0c4c74ae5f12a367eec8957d44d9
#
_entry.id   f87f0c4c74ae5f12a367eec8957d44d9
#
_cell.length_a   1.000
_cell.length_b   1.000
_cell.length_c   1.000
_cell.angle_alpha   90.00
_cell.angle_beta   90.00
_cell.angle_gamma   90.00
#
_symmetry.space_group_name_H-M   'P 1'
#
loop_
_entity.id
_entity.type
_entity.pdbx_description
1 polymer ?
#
loop_
_entity_poly.entity_id
_entity_poly.type
_entity_poly.pdbx_seq_one_letter_code
_entity_poly.pdbx_strand_id
1 'polypeptide(L)'
;MADAWMPGARCIRAQIDGGQLGGGAPRVVWLTLGADPRAVSVWSAAQRLNQEDRPTHLVWDPLTGDIAQLLPIVRAGCALGMPEYLDYEPERLPLSTAGVNREGRLCVQIGVLGTPREPFTSFQMIGLAAILAWLDSWRIPRRWPAGQPAPYRQLARPRSRALWALGGHFGASQVPECDNLGPGGIDIDHLTRLDAGITCELAEPAPANGSPVRLGARAHELRAAAV
;
A
#
# COMPACT_ATOMS: atom_id res chain seq x y z
N MET A 1 7.50 8.52 -19.08
CA MET A 1 6.95 7.16 -19.31
C MET A 1 6.63 6.62 -17.93
N ALA A 2 5.49 5.95 -17.74
CA ALA A 2 5.16 5.39 -16.43
C ALA A 2 6.03 4.16 -16.14
N ASP A 3 6.58 4.09 -14.93
CA ASP A 3 7.47 3.00 -14.53
C ASP A 3 6.68 1.80 -14.01
N ALA A 4 6.99 0.60 -14.51
CA ALA A 4 6.35 -0.63 -14.07
C ALA A 4 6.67 -0.98 -12.59
N TRP A 5 7.75 -0.44 -12.10
CA TRP A 5 8.16 -0.49 -10.69
C TRP A 5 8.00 0.88 -10.07
N MET A 6 7.30 0.94 -8.93
CA MET A 6 7.03 2.19 -8.24
C MET A 6 8.32 2.83 -7.74
N PRO A 7 8.61 4.10 -8.09
CA PRO A 7 9.76 4.81 -7.54
C PRO A 7 9.70 4.87 -6.01
N GLY A 8 10.81 4.58 -5.35
CA GLY A 8 10.92 4.58 -3.89
C GLY A 8 10.44 3.31 -3.19
N ALA A 9 9.72 2.40 -3.85
CA ALA A 9 9.38 1.11 -3.27
C ALA A 9 10.59 0.15 -3.23
N ARG A 10 10.73 -0.62 -2.15
CA ARG A 10 11.73 -1.69 -2.10
C ARG A 10 11.28 -2.85 -2.96
N CYS A 11 12.13 -3.28 -3.89
CA CYS A 11 11.82 -4.40 -4.76
C CYS A 11 12.10 -5.74 -4.03
N ILE A 12 11.05 -6.56 -3.89
CA ILE A 12 11.12 -7.95 -3.45
C ILE A 12 10.45 -8.80 -4.52
N ARG A 13 11.19 -9.21 -5.53
CA ARG A 13 10.60 -9.91 -6.67
C ARG A 13 9.92 -11.20 -6.25
N ALA A 14 8.66 -11.35 -6.66
CA ALA A 14 7.93 -12.59 -6.52
C ALA A 14 8.49 -13.67 -7.46
N GLN A 15 8.39 -14.93 -7.03
CA GLN A 15 8.81 -16.09 -7.82
C GLN A 15 7.79 -16.45 -8.89
N ILE A 16 6.51 -16.14 -8.62
CA ILE A 16 5.38 -16.35 -9.54
C ILE A 16 4.60 -15.06 -9.75
N ASP A 17 3.80 -15.01 -10.80
CA ASP A 17 2.79 -14.00 -11.04
C ASP A 17 1.51 -14.62 -11.62
N GLY A 18 0.42 -13.88 -11.66
CA GLY A 18 -0.87 -14.32 -12.19
C GLY A 18 -0.95 -14.37 -13.72
N GLY A 19 0.14 -14.10 -14.44
CA GLY A 19 0.19 -14.15 -15.89
C GLY A 19 -0.11 -12.81 -16.58
N GLN A 20 -0.51 -12.90 -17.84
CA GLN A 20 -0.82 -11.72 -18.66
C GLN A 20 -2.22 -11.18 -18.33
N LEU A 21 -2.36 -9.86 -18.43
CA LEU A 21 -3.62 -9.16 -18.24
C LEU A 21 -4.50 -9.24 -19.50
N GLY A 22 -5.82 -9.38 -19.30
CA GLY A 22 -6.78 -9.63 -20.37
C GLY A 22 -7.33 -8.37 -21.06
N GLY A 23 -6.87 -7.17 -20.68
CA GLY A 23 -7.36 -5.91 -21.24
C GLY A 23 -8.62 -5.38 -20.55
N GLY A 24 -9.13 -4.23 -21.01
CA GLY A 24 -10.27 -3.52 -20.43
C GLY A 24 -9.87 -2.39 -19.48
N ALA A 25 -10.83 -1.90 -18.68
CA ALA A 25 -10.61 -0.75 -17.79
C ALA A 25 -9.57 -1.08 -16.69
N PRO A 26 -8.64 -0.15 -16.39
CA PRO A 26 -7.65 -0.35 -15.34
C PRO A 26 -8.28 -0.22 -13.97
N ARG A 27 -7.76 -1.01 -13.01
CA ARG A 27 -8.30 -1.04 -11.65
C ARG A 27 -7.24 -1.27 -10.60
N VAL A 28 -7.59 -0.87 -9.37
CA VAL A 28 -6.83 -1.12 -8.16
C VAL A 28 -7.71 -1.85 -7.17
N VAL A 29 -7.17 -2.85 -6.51
CA VAL A 29 -7.83 -3.55 -5.41
C VAL A 29 -7.04 -3.36 -4.13
N TRP A 30 -7.70 -2.81 -3.13
CA TRP A 30 -7.18 -2.64 -1.79
C TRP A 30 -7.60 -3.83 -0.93
N LEU A 31 -6.64 -4.48 -0.32
CA LEU A 31 -6.87 -5.62 0.57
C LEU A 31 -6.02 -5.46 1.84
N THR A 32 -6.54 -5.92 2.98
CA THR A 32 -5.79 -6.04 4.21
C THR A 32 -5.14 -7.42 4.29
N LEU A 33 -3.95 -7.48 4.90
CA LEU A 33 -3.17 -8.72 5.01
C LEU A 33 -3.41 -9.47 6.32
N GLY A 34 -4.37 -9.01 7.13
CA GLY A 34 -4.68 -9.64 8.43
C GLY A 34 -3.55 -9.50 9.47
N ALA A 35 -2.62 -8.57 9.25
CA ALA A 35 -1.44 -8.37 10.09
C ALA A 35 -1.46 -6.99 10.76
N ASP A 36 -1.15 -6.93 12.06
CA ASP A 36 -0.98 -5.66 12.76
C ASP A 36 0.31 -4.96 12.27
N PRO A 37 0.23 -3.73 11.73
CA PRO A 37 1.40 -3.00 11.26
C PRO A 37 2.39 -2.67 12.39
N ARG A 38 1.97 -2.72 13.64
CA ARG A 38 2.85 -2.52 14.80
C ARG A 38 3.70 -3.75 15.12
N ALA A 39 3.30 -4.93 14.63
CA ALA A 39 3.95 -6.21 14.93
C ALA A 39 4.66 -6.84 13.72
N VAL A 40 4.22 -6.54 12.51
CA VAL A 40 4.70 -7.17 11.28
C VAL A 40 5.27 -6.13 10.34
N SER A 41 6.50 -6.31 9.88
CA SER A 41 7.09 -5.42 8.89
C SER A 41 6.58 -5.72 7.47
N VAL A 42 6.60 -4.71 6.60
CA VAL A 42 6.34 -4.85 5.16
C VAL A 42 7.18 -5.96 4.55
N TRP A 43 8.44 -6.06 4.98
CA TRP A 43 9.38 -7.07 4.49
C TRP A 43 8.93 -8.50 4.81
N SER A 44 8.58 -8.75 6.07
CA SER A 44 8.12 -10.07 6.52
C SER A 44 6.81 -10.46 5.84
N ALA A 45 5.87 -9.50 5.69
CA ALA A 45 4.61 -9.72 5.00
C ALA A 45 4.82 -10.06 3.51
N ALA A 46 5.73 -9.33 2.82
CA ALA A 46 6.04 -9.58 1.43
C ALA A 46 6.71 -10.95 1.22
N GLN A 47 7.65 -11.34 2.09
CA GLN A 47 8.26 -12.66 2.04
C GLN A 47 7.21 -13.77 2.22
N ARG A 48 6.30 -13.60 3.16
CA ARG A 48 5.22 -14.54 3.41
C ARG A 48 4.30 -14.69 2.21
N LEU A 49 3.87 -13.58 1.58
CA LEU A 49 3.06 -13.64 0.36
C LEU A 49 3.77 -14.40 -0.78
N ASN A 50 5.09 -14.28 -0.89
CA ASN A 50 5.88 -15.05 -1.84
C ASN A 50 5.91 -16.55 -1.49
N GLN A 51 6.05 -16.91 -0.21
CA GLN A 51 6.06 -18.31 0.25
C GLN A 51 4.70 -18.99 0.08
N GLU A 52 3.61 -18.21 0.15
CA GLU A 52 2.24 -18.67 -0.01
C GLU A 52 1.75 -18.62 -1.47
N ASP A 53 2.63 -18.29 -2.44
CA ASP A 53 2.30 -18.14 -3.86
C ASP A 53 1.14 -17.14 -4.11
N ARG A 54 1.07 -16.08 -3.30
CA ARG A 54 0.01 -15.07 -3.30
C ARG A 54 0.53 -13.63 -3.46
N PRO A 55 1.48 -13.36 -4.36
CA PRO A 55 2.04 -12.03 -4.45
C PRO A 55 0.99 -10.99 -4.87
N THR A 56 0.99 -9.88 -4.13
CA THR A 56 0.38 -8.61 -4.51
C THR A 56 1.37 -7.79 -5.32
N HIS A 57 0.95 -6.66 -5.90
CA HIS A 57 1.88 -5.72 -6.53
C HIS A 57 2.66 -4.95 -5.47
N LEU A 58 1.93 -4.37 -4.51
CA LEU A 58 2.51 -3.64 -3.39
C LEU A 58 2.11 -4.28 -2.06
N VAL A 59 3.01 -4.23 -1.10
CA VAL A 59 2.74 -4.35 0.34
C VAL A 59 3.08 -3.01 0.96
N TRP A 60 2.14 -2.44 1.71
CA TRP A 60 2.26 -1.10 2.28
C TRP A 60 1.93 -1.09 3.76
N ASP A 61 2.76 -0.37 4.53
CA ASP A 61 2.51 -0.04 5.92
C ASP A 61 2.01 1.40 6.03
N PRO A 62 0.75 1.63 6.41
CA PRO A 62 0.19 2.98 6.52
C PRO A 62 0.73 3.79 7.71
N LEU A 63 1.42 3.15 8.68
CA LEU A 63 2.00 3.82 9.84
C LEU A 63 3.41 4.35 9.56
N THR A 64 4.25 3.57 8.88
CA THR A 64 5.65 3.94 8.61
C THR A 64 5.85 4.51 7.22
N GLY A 65 4.94 4.22 6.29
CA GLY A 65 5.08 4.55 4.87
C GLY A 65 6.00 3.59 4.10
N ASP A 66 6.45 2.51 4.71
CA ASP A 66 7.25 1.50 4.04
C ASP A 66 6.43 0.81 2.95
N ILE A 67 7.05 0.66 1.78
CA ILE A 67 6.42 0.02 0.62
C ILE A 67 7.39 -1.01 0.04
N ALA A 68 6.91 -2.24 -0.09
CA ALA A 68 7.57 -3.27 -0.90
C ALA A 68 6.79 -3.51 -2.18
N GLN A 69 7.49 -3.69 -3.31
CA GLN A 69 6.88 -4.11 -4.57
C GLN A 69 7.35 -5.49 -4.95
N LEU A 70 6.37 -6.40 -5.21
CA LEU A 70 6.64 -7.79 -5.53
C LEU A 70 6.54 -8.06 -7.04
N LEU A 71 5.62 -7.39 -7.72
CA LEU A 71 5.32 -7.59 -9.14
C LEU A 71 5.35 -6.27 -9.92
N PRO A 72 5.81 -6.27 -11.17
CA PRO A 72 5.63 -5.12 -12.04
C PRO A 72 4.14 -4.94 -12.35
N ILE A 73 3.68 -3.69 -12.45
CA ILE A 73 2.24 -3.36 -12.61
C ILE A 73 1.59 -4.00 -13.85
N VAL A 74 2.40 -4.37 -14.85
CA VAL A 74 1.96 -4.95 -16.13
C VAL A 74 1.73 -6.47 -16.08
N ARG A 75 1.90 -7.09 -14.92
CA ARG A 75 1.60 -8.51 -14.66
C ARG A 75 0.41 -8.61 -13.73
N ALA A 76 -0.31 -9.72 -13.79
CA ALA A 76 -1.39 -9.96 -12.83
C ALA A 76 -0.84 -10.40 -11.47
N GLY A 77 -1.44 -9.93 -10.39
CA GLY A 77 -1.17 -10.46 -9.04
C GLY A 77 -1.89 -11.78 -8.80
N CYS A 78 -1.67 -12.40 -7.64
CA CYS A 78 -2.26 -13.69 -7.26
C CYS A 78 -3.11 -13.63 -5.98
N ALA A 79 -3.30 -12.46 -5.36
CA ALA A 79 -3.91 -12.38 -4.04
C ALA A 79 -5.45 -12.33 -4.05
N LEU A 80 -6.10 -12.07 -5.19
CA LEU A 80 -7.55 -12.06 -5.27
C LEU A 80 -8.10 -13.48 -5.36
N GLY A 81 -9.14 -13.74 -4.58
CA GLY A 81 -9.79 -15.04 -4.53
C GLY A 81 -9.32 -15.95 -3.41
N MET A 82 -8.36 -15.49 -2.62
CA MET A 82 -7.90 -16.21 -1.44
C MET A 82 -8.54 -15.60 -0.18
N PRO A 83 -8.95 -16.40 0.80
CA PRO A 83 -9.44 -15.89 2.07
C PRO A 83 -8.36 -15.09 2.81
N GLU A 84 -8.78 -14.12 3.59
CA GLU A 84 -7.91 -13.19 4.30
C GLU A 84 -7.14 -13.84 5.46
N TYR A 85 -7.60 -14.97 5.96
CA TYR A 85 -7.10 -15.60 7.17
C TYR A 85 -6.32 -16.88 6.93
N LEU A 86 -5.32 -17.07 7.79
CA LEU A 86 -4.30 -18.12 7.81
C LEU A 86 -4.81 -19.51 8.22
N ASP A 87 -6.04 -19.61 8.71
CA ASP A 87 -6.62 -20.87 9.17
C ASP A 87 -7.32 -21.63 8.03
N TYR A 88 -6.95 -21.33 6.79
CA TYR A 88 -7.57 -21.93 5.62
C TYR A 88 -6.85 -23.20 5.19
N GLU A 89 -7.61 -24.31 5.11
CA GLU A 89 -7.11 -25.55 4.53
C GLU A 89 -7.00 -25.43 3.00
N PRO A 90 -5.83 -25.70 2.41
CA PRO A 90 -5.55 -25.46 1.00
C PRO A 90 -6.39 -26.30 0.00
N GLU A 91 -7.14 -27.28 0.48
CA GLU A 91 -7.91 -28.20 -0.37
C GLU A 91 -9.18 -27.61 -0.99
N ARG A 92 -9.58 -26.37 -0.61
CA ARG A 92 -10.85 -25.73 -1.07
C ARG A 92 -10.65 -24.50 -1.94
N LEU A 93 -9.59 -24.41 -2.71
CA LEU A 93 -9.42 -23.30 -3.66
C LEU A 93 -10.40 -23.44 -4.82
N PRO A 94 -11.41 -22.55 -4.97
CA PRO A 94 -12.18 -22.53 -6.19
C PRO A 94 -11.28 -22.04 -7.34
N LEU A 95 -11.05 -22.88 -8.31
CA LEU A 95 -10.29 -22.59 -9.55
C LEU A 95 -10.81 -21.35 -10.33
N SER A 96 -11.97 -20.81 -9.96
CA SER A 96 -12.63 -19.69 -10.65
C SER A 96 -12.01 -18.32 -10.36
N THR A 97 -11.24 -18.17 -9.28
CA THR A 97 -10.71 -16.87 -8.85
C THR A 97 -9.50 -16.39 -9.64
N ALA A 98 -8.86 -17.27 -10.40
CA ALA A 98 -7.74 -16.89 -11.26
C ALA A 98 -8.14 -15.88 -12.35
N GLY A 99 -9.41 -15.84 -12.76
CA GLY A 99 -9.93 -14.95 -13.81
C GLY A 99 -9.86 -13.49 -13.41
N VAL A 100 -10.35 -13.12 -12.23
CA VAL A 100 -10.45 -11.71 -11.78
C VAL A 100 -9.09 -11.04 -11.60
N ASN A 101 -8.04 -11.79 -11.28
CA ASN A 101 -6.68 -11.27 -11.18
C ASN A 101 -6.15 -10.70 -12.51
N ARG A 102 -6.67 -11.21 -13.64
CA ARG A 102 -6.23 -10.85 -15.01
C ARG A 102 -7.13 -9.85 -15.70
N GLU A 103 -8.26 -9.49 -15.09
CA GLU A 103 -9.24 -8.60 -15.71
C GLU A 103 -8.79 -7.15 -15.71
N GLY A 104 -8.81 -6.52 -16.85
CA GLY A 104 -8.37 -5.14 -17.07
C GLY A 104 -7.01 -5.08 -17.77
N ARG A 105 -6.71 -3.91 -18.37
CA ARG A 105 -5.36 -3.63 -18.86
C ARG A 105 -4.34 -3.50 -17.73
N LEU A 106 -4.82 -3.24 -16.51
CA LEU A 106 -4.13 -3.27 -15.23
C LEU A 106 -5.11 -3.77 -14.15
N CYS A 107 -4.63 -4.61 -13.23
CA CYS A 107 -5.36 -5.06 -12.06
C CYS A 107 -4.41 -5.04 -10.86
N VAL A 108 -4.14 -3.83 -10.35
CA VAL A 108 -3.15 -3.60 -9.30
C VAL A 108 -3.72 -4.06 -7.96
N GLN A 109 -2.97 -4.86 -7.22
CA GLN A 109 -3.33 -5.35 -5.90
C GLN A 109 -2.41 -4.71 -4.87
N ILE A 110 -2.99 -4.02 -3.90
CA ILE A 110 -2.25 -3.37 -2.81
C ILE A 110 -2.62 -4.05 -1.51
N GLY A 111 -1.70 -4.83 -0.98
CA GLY A 111 -1.79 -5.44 0.34
C GLY A 111 -1.39 -4.43 1.40
N VAL A 112 -2.34 -4.05 2.25
CA VAL A 112 -2.11 -3.11 3.35
C VAL A 112 -1.92 -3.89 4.64
N LEU A 113 -0.87 -3.57 5.39
CA LEU A 113 -0.74 -4.05 6.76
C LEU A 113 -1.90 -3.48 7.58
N GLY A 114 -2.72 -4.34 8.12
CA GLY A 114 -3.93 -3.98 8.83
C GLY A 114 -4.94 -5.13 8.82
N THR A 115 -6.04 -4.93 9.52
CA THR A 115 -7.15 -5.88 9.59
C THR A 115 -8.44 -5.21 9.15
N PRO A 116 -9.45 -5.95 8.67
CA PRO A 116 -10.73 -5.35 8.29
C PRO A 116 -11.51 -4.83 9.50
N ARG A 117 -11.10 -5.17 10.72
CA ARG A 117 -11.73 -4.69 11.97
C ARG A 117 -11.30 -3.27 12.31
N GLU A 118 -10.06 -2.92 12.00
CA GLU A 118 -9.49 -1.59 12.18
C GLU A 118 -9.13 -1.04 10.78
N PRO A 119 -10.02 -0.23 10.17
CA PRO A 119 -9.79 0.28 8.82
C PRO A 119 -8.48 1.07 8.76
N PHE A 120 -7.62 0.75 7.80
CA PHE A 120 -6.30 1.39 7.67
C PHE A 120 -6.39 2.91 7.39
N THR A 121 -7.55 3.41 6.95
CA THR A 121 -7.80 4.85 6.78
C THR A 121 -7.92 5.59 8.12
N SER A 122 -7.99 4.89 9.26
CA SER A 122 -7.85 5.51 10.58
C SER A 122 -6.41 5.84 10.96
N PHE A 123 -5.43 5.34 10.20
CA PHE A 123 -4.01 5.62 10.38
C PHE A 123 -3.57 6.88 9.63
N GLN A 124 -2.32 7.30 9.81
CA GLN A 124 -1.76 8.48 9.15
C GLN A 124 -1.62 8.32 7.63
N MET A 125 -1.69 7.09 7.11
CA MET A 125 -1.54 6.74 5.69
C MET A 125 -0.26 7.32 5.05
N ILE A 126 0.86 7.26 5.78
CA ILE A 126 2.17 7.70 5.30
C ILE A 126 2.50 6.93 4.02
N GLY A 127 2.95 7.63 2.98
CA GLY A 127 3.28 7.03 1.67
C GLY A 127 2.11 6.91 0.69
N LEU A 128 0.85 7.15 1.12
CA LEU A 128 -0.32 7.06 0.23
C LEU A 128 -0.20 7.99 -0.99
N ALA A 129 0.26 9.23 -0.80
CA ALA A 129 0.41 10.19 -1.89
C ALA A 129 1.33 9.66 -3.00
N ALA A 130 2.43 8.99 -2.64
CA ALA A 130 3.35 8.39 -3.60
C ALA A 130 2.71 7.21 -4.35
N ILE A 131 1.93 6.37 -3.65
CA ILE A 131 1.16 5.29 -4.27
C ILE A 131 0.16 5.86 -5.28
N LEU A 132 -0.63 6.86 -4.88
CA LEU A 132 -1.63 7.47 -5.76
C LEU A 132 -0.98 8.15 -6.97
N ALA A 133 0.13 8.87 -6.80
CA ALA A 133 0.87 9.47 -7.90
C ALA A 133 1.37 8.42 -8.91
N TRP A 134 1.86 7.28 -8.42
CA TRP A 134 2.26 6.18 -9.29
C TRP A 134 1.07 5.58 -10.04
N LEU A 135 -0.06 5.33 -9.38
CA LEU A 135 -1.28 4.84 -10.01
C LEU A 135 -1.83 5.81 -11.08
N ASP A 136 -1.78 7.12 -10.81
CA ASP A 136 -2.17 8.18 -11.75
C ASP A 136 -1.29 8.21 -13.00
N SER A 137 0.02 7.96 -12.86
CA SER A 137 0.95 7.86 -13.98
C SER A 137 0.54 6.76 -14.97
N TRP A 138 -0.16 5.74 -14.48
CA TRP A 138 -0.76 4.65 -15.25
C TRP A 138 -2.21 4.93 -15.68
N ARG A 139 -2.73 6.15 -15.40
CA ARG A 139 -4.08 6.57 -15.76
C ARG A 139 -5.17 5.65 -15.16
N ILE A 140 -5.00 5.26 -13.91
CA ILE A 140 -6.04 4.56 -13.16
C ILE A 140 -6.96 5.63 -12.56
N PRO A 141 -8.29 5.63 -12.87
CA PRO A 141 -9.17 6.69 -12.38
C PRO A 141 -9.35 6.61 -10.86
N ARG A 142 -9.24 7.74 -10.18
CA ARG A 142 -9.50 7.88 -8.74
C ARG A 142 -11.00 7.88 -8.44
N ARG A 143 -11.72 6.88 -8.88
CA ARG A 143 -13.15 6.71 -8.62
C ARG A 143 -13.41 5.36 -7.96
N TRP A 144 -14.46 5.29 -7.18
CA TRP A 144 -14.88 4.07 -6.49
C TRP A 144 -16.28 3.64 -6.95
N PRO A 145 -16.43 2.91 -8.06
CA PRO A 145 -17.73 2.62 -8.68
C PRO A 145 -18.68 1.83 -7.79
N ALA A 146 -18.14 0.94 -6.95
CA ALA A 146 -18.93 0.12 -6.03
C ALA A 146 -19.32 0.87 -4.74
N GLY A 147 -18.88 2.14 -4.58
CA GLY A 147 -19.05 2.90 -3.35
C GLY A 147 -18.21 2.34 -2.20
N GLN A 148 -18.51 2.79 -0.99
CA GLN A 148 -17.76 2.42 0.20
C GLN A 148 -17.87 0.92 0.49
N PRO A 149 -16.74 0.21 0.74
CA PRO A 149 -16.76 -1.18 1.19
C PRO A 149 -17.52 -1.32 2.53
N ALA A 150 -18.19 -2.45 2.71
CA ALA A 150 -18.92 -2.71 3.93
C ALA A 150 -17.97 -2.84 5.13
N PRO A 151 -18.35 -2.35 6.32
CA PRO A 151 -17.65 -2.64 7.54
C PRO A 151 -17.53 -4.14 7.79
N TYR A 152 -16.50 -4.54 8.51
CA TYR A 152 -16.24 -5.94 8.81
C TYR A 152 -17.48 -6.63 9.44
N ARG A 153 -17.81 -7.80 8.94
CA ARG A 153 -18.99 -8.62 9.34
C ARG A 153 -20.36 -8.00 9.04
N GLN A 154 -20.43 -6.87 8.34
CA GLN A 154 -21.70 -6.41 7.79
C GLN A 154 -21.95 -7.08 6.43
N LEU A 155 -23.24 -7.25 6.07
CA LEU A 155 -23.61 -7.78 4.77
C LEU A 155 -23.05 -6.86 3.69
N ALA A 156 -22.10 -7.36 2.94
CA ALA A 156 -21.58 -6.68 1.78
C ALA A 156 -22.70 -6.54 0.72
N ARG A 157 -22.72 -5.43 -0.01
CA ARG A 157 -23.55 -5.30 -1.19
C ARG A 157 -23.21 -6.41 -2.20
N PRO A 158 -24.18 -6.90 -2.99
CA PRO A 158 -23.88 -7.86 -4.04
C PRO A 158 -22.74 -7.38 -4.93
N ARG A 159 -21.76 -8.21 -5.14
CA ARG A 159 -20.59 -7.90 -5.99
C ARG A 159 -21.05 -7.82 -7.43
N SER A 160 -20.92 -6.65 -8.06
CA SER A 160 -21.45 -6.37 -9.38
C SER A 160 -20.37 -6.46 -10.45
N ARG A 161 -20.52 -7.40 -11.38
CA ARG A 161 -19.69 -7.49 -12.59
C ARG A 161 -19.75 -6.22 -13.44
N ALA A 162 -20.92 -5.56 -13.51
CA ALA A 162 -21.08 -4.31 -14.25
C ALA A 162 -20.25 -3.17 -13.62
N LEU A 163 -20.28 -3.03 -12.28
CA LEU A 163 -19.45 -2.01 -11.59
C LEU A 163 -17.97 -2.36 -11.70
N TRP A 164 -17.61 -3.62 -11.58
CA TRP A 164 -16.23 -4.09 -11.75
C TRP A 164 -15.67 -3.77 -13.14
N ALA A 165 -16.48 -3.90 -14.19
CA ALA A 165 -16.10 -3.59 -15.57
C ALA A 165 -15.77 -2.10 -15.78
N LEU A 166 -16.29 -1.19 -14.94
CA LEU A 166 -16.00 0.24 -15.04
C LEU A 166 -14.54 0.57 -14.70
N GLY A 167 -13.84 -0.28 -13.94
CA GLY A 167 -12.50 0.03 -13.43
C GLY A 167 -12.49 1.10 -12.35
N GLY A 168 -11.30 1.52 -11.91
CA GLY A 168 -11.13 2.42 -10.77
C GLY A 168 -10.69 1.66 -9.52
N HIS A 169 -11.07 2.14 -8.33
CA HIS A 169 -10.67 1.55 -7.05
C HIS A 169 -11.77 0.65 -6.48
N PHE A 170 -11.38 -0.44 -5.84
CA PHE A 170 -12.24 -1.41 -5.18
C PHE A 170 -11.60 -1.92 -3.90
N GLY A 171 -12.41 -2.24 -2.91
CA GLY A 171 -11.99 -3.14 -1.82
C GLY A 171 -12.06 -4.59 -2.27
N ALA A 172 -11.25 -5.47 -1.72
CA ALA A 172 -11.28 -6.90 -2.07
C ALA A 172 -12.66 -7.52 -1.84
N SER A 173 -13.40 -7.09 -0.83
CA SER A 173 -14.79 -7.50 -0.57
C SER A 173 -15.79 -7.12 -1.68
N GLN A 174 -15.41 -6.23 -2.59
CA GLN A 174 -16.24 -5.78 -3.71
C GLN A 174 -15.90 -6.47 -5.04
N VAL A 175 -14.82 -7.25 -5.05
CA VAL A 175 -14.38 -7.99 -6.25
C VAL A 175 -15.31 -9.17 -6.52
N PRO A 176 -15.82 -9.34 -7.74
CA PRO A 176 -16.64 -10.50 -8.10
C PRO A 176 -15.89 -11.81 -7.84
N GLU A 177 -16.60 -12.82 -7.35
CA GLU A 177 -16.05 -14.18 -7.12
C GLU A 177 -14.84 -14.23 -6.16
N CYS A 178 -14.65 -13.22 -5.33
CA CYS A 178 -13.58 -13.15 -4.35
C CYS A 178 -14.14 -13.27 -2.94
N ASP A 179 -13.66 -14.22 -2.14
CA ASP A 179 -14.17 -14.44 -0.78
C ASP A 179 -13.53 -13.56 0.29
N ASN A 180 -12.58 -12.70 -0.10
CA ASN A 180 -11.93 -11.77 0.80
C ASN A 180 -12.94 -10.74 1.35
N LEU A 181 -12.93 -10.51 2.66
CA LEU A 181 -13.82 -9.59 3.38
C LEU A 181 -13.19 -8.21 3.62
N GLY A 182 -11.92 -8.03 3.31
CA GLY A 182 -11.23 -6.75 3.46
C GLY A 182 -11.57 -5.73 2.38
N PRO A 183 -11.20 -4.50 2.56
CA PRO A 183 -10.43 -3.94 3.67
C PRO A 183 -11.31 -3.44 4.84
N GLY A 184 -12.60 -3.77 4.90
CA GLY A 184 -13.54 -3.23 5.88
C GLY A 184 -14.07 -1.85 5.49
N GLY A 185 -14.69 -1.14 6.43
CA GLY A 185 -15.32 0.17 6.22
C GLY A 185 -14.33 1.32 6.12
N ILE A 186 -13.43 1.28 5.14
CA ILE A 186 -12.44 2.35 4.89
C ILE A 186 -13.10 3.63 4.37
N ASP A 187 -12.51 4.78 4.71
CA ASP A 187 -12.90 6.08 4.15
C ASP A 187 -12.34 6.24 2.72
N ILE A 188 -13.18 5.99 1.72
CA ILE A 188 -12.80 6.07 0.31
C ILE A 188 -12.55 7.50 -0.16
N ASP A 189 -13.19 8.47 0.45
CA ASP A 189 -12.99 9.88 0.12
C ASP A 189 -11.60 10.32 0.56
N HIS A 190 -11.21 9.96 1.78
CA HIS A 190 -9.86 10.23 2.27
C HIS A 190 -8.79 9.50 1.44
N LEU A 191 -9.09 8.28 1.00
CA LEU A 191 -8.16 7.48 0.21
C LEU A 191 -7.94 8.03 -1.22
N THR A 192 -8.94 8.67 -1.82
CA THR A 192 -8.89 9.06 -3.25
C THR A 192 -8.81 10.56 -3.51
N ARG A 193 -9.13 11.41 -2.51
CA ARG A 193 -9.17 12.88 -2.66
C ARG A 193 -7.85 13.59 -2.35
N LEU A 194 -6.78 12.89 -2.00
CA LEU A 194 -5.48 13.56 -1.84
C LEU A 194 -5.12 14.28 -3.14
N ASP A 195 -5.30 15.60 -3.13
CA ASP A 195 -4.88 16.45 -4.23
C ASP A 195 -3.38 16.24 -4.49
N ALA A 196 -3.03 16.17 -5.76
CA ALA A 196 -1.64 16.08 -6.21
C ALA A 196 -0.80 17.33 -5.84
N GLY A 197 -1.33 18.20 -4.98
CA GLY A 197 -0.79 19.50 -4.60
C GLY A 197 -0.17 19.60 -3.20
N ILE A 198 -0.16 18.54 -2.38
CA ILE A 198 0.65 18.55 -1.17
C ILE A 198 2.06 18.12 -1.57
N THR A 199 2.82 19.05 -2.12
CA THR A 199 4.28 19.02 -2.04
C THR A 199 4.62 18.81 -0.57
N CYS A 200 5.18 17.66 -0.26
CA CYS A 200 5.89 17.45 0.99
C CYS A 200 6.91 18.58 1.08
N GLU A 201 6.66 19.55 1.93
CA GLU A 201 7.64 20.55 2.31
C GLU A 201 8.74 19.74 3.01
N LEU A 202 9.75 19.37 2.22
CA LEU A 202 10.99 18.84 2.74
C LEU A 202 11.46 19.91 3.75
N ALA A 203 11.40 19.59 5.03
CA ALA A 203 11.97 20.40 6.07
C ALA A 203 13.42 20.69 5.65
N GLU A 204 13.69 21.92 5.22
CA GLU A 204 15.05 22.38 4.98
C GLU A 204 15.83 22.15 6.26
N PRO A 205 17.04 21.57 6.19
CA PRO A 205 17.88 21.47 7.35
C PRO A 205 18.14 22.90 7.85
N ALA A 206 17.83 23.14 9.11
CA ALA A 206 18.07 24.43 9.77
C ALA A 206 19.49 24.92 9.47
N PRO A 207 19.68 26.21 9.09
CA PRO A 207 21.00 26.74 8.81
C PRO A 207 21.83 26.60 10.08
N ALA A 208 22.99 25.96 9.96
CA ALA A 208 23.98 25.86 10.98
C ALA A 208 24.51 27.29 11.30
N ASN A 209 23.92 27.94 12.28
CA ASN A 209 24.46 29.18 12.84
C ASN A 209 25.73 28.87 13.59
N GLY A 210 26.83 28.77 12.86
CA GLY A 210 28.19 28.82 13.36
C GLY A 210 28.60 30.25 13.58
N SER A 211 28.30 30.83 14.72
CA SER A 211 28.97 32.05 15.17
C SER A 211 30.37 31.69 15.64
N PRO A 212 31.43 32.36 15.14
CA PRO A 212 32.77 32.14 15.63
C PRO A 212 32.93 32.77 17.03
N VAL A 213 33.13 31.92 18.03
CA VAL A 213 33.57 32.38 19.36
C VAL A 213 34.97 32.96 19.22
N ARG A 214 35.09 34.29 19.34
CA ARG A 214 36.36 34.99 19.50
C ARG A 214 36.96 34.59 20.85
N LEU A 215 38.07 33.87 20.84
CA LEU A 215 38.95 33.71 21.96
C LEU A 215 39.69 35.05 22.18
N GLY A 216 39.18 35.83 23.13
CA GLY A 216 39.89 36.99 23.67
C GLY A 216 40.99 36.56 24.64
N ALA A 217 42.22 36.81 24.25
CA ALA A 217 43.40 36.72 25.11
C ALA A 217 43.30 37.74 26.25
N ARG A 218 43.40 37.31 27.50
CA ARG A 218 43.87 38.12 28.63
C ARG A 218 44.88 37.32 29.39
N ALA A 219 46.15 37.69 29.15
CA ALA A 219 47.22 37.50 30.08
C ALA A 219 47.07 38.54 31.22
N HIS A 220 47.23 38.15 32.46
CA HIS A 220 47.93 38.88 33.51
C HIS A 220 47.87 38.03 34.80
N GLU A 221 49.04 37.56 35.20
CA GLU A 221 49.77 37.86 36.42
C GLU A 221 49.04 37.66 37.77
N LEU A 222 49.64 36.81 38.56
CA LEU A 222 50.18 37.09 39.94
C LEU A 222 50.53 35.74 40.59
N ARG A 223 51.79 35.42 40.69
CA ARG A 223 52.75 35.59 41.83
C ARG A 223 52.25 34.96 43.14
N ALA A 224 53.03 33.96 43.54
CA ALA A 224 53.76 33.71 44.80
C ALA A 224 53.03 33.78 46.15
N ALA A 225 53.15 32.66 46.88
CA ALA A 225 53.67 32.50 48.26
C ALA A 225 53.31 31.08 48.73
N ALA A 226 54.29 30.21 48.92
CA ALA A 226 55.08 29.96 50.09
C ALA A 226 54.24 29.44 51.29
N VAL A 227 54.36 28.22 51.61
CA VAL A 227 55.03 27.50 52.68
C VAL A 227 54.80 26.02 52.49
#